data_cad220f805f634cb9b072a8919b20a85
#
_entry.id   cad220f805f634cb9b072a8919b20a85
#
_cell.length_a   1.000
_cell.length_b   1.000
_cell.length_c   1.000
_cell.angle_alpha   90.00
_cell.angle_beta   90.00
_cell.angle_gamma   90.00
#
_symmetry.space_group_name_H-M   'P 1'
#
loop_
_entity.id
_entity.type
_entity.pdbx_description
1 polymer ?
#
loop_
_entity_poly.entity_id
_entity_poly.type
_entity_poly.pdbx_seq_one_letter_code
_entity_poly.pdbx_strand_id
1 'polypeptide(L)'
;IKKIKNIDNVVSWLGSGAPRFFLPLDVIFPNSNVAQIVITPSDRKYRDNILEEIRLLTNKLLPEARVRLKVLPNGPPIPYPVSFRLVSENEEDLFYVAQLVQAIMSKHNNLIGVHNNWGKKSPIIKVLVDNTRARELGIDPLSISNTLKIRSSGIVIGEFRDQKQLIPIELRLKKEDRDEISDLRGILVSSKFGETVP
;
A
#
# COMPACT_ATOMS: atom_id res chain seq x y z
N ILE A 1 -18.36 -10.40 3.53
CA ILE A 1 -18.23 -10.70 4.97
C ILE A 1 -19.54 -10.45 5.70
N LYS A 2 -20.20 -9.29 5.55
CA LYS A 2 -21.49 -8.98 6.25
C LYS A 2 -22.62 -9.99 6.01
N LYS A 3 -22.55 -10.85 5.00
CA LYS A 3 -23.54 -11.90 4.72
C LYS A 3 -23.23 -13.23 5.43
N ILE A 4 -22.08 -13.35 6.07
CA ILE A 4 -21.70 -14.54 6.84
C ILE A 4 -22.49 -14.55 8.14
N LYS A 5 -23.11 -15.68 8.47
CA LYS A 5 -23.91 -15.84 9.70
C LYS A 5 -23.01 -15.83 10.94
N ASN A 6 -23.60 -15.50 12.10
CA ASN A 6 -22.95 -15.50 13.40
C ASN A 6 -21.77 -14.50 13.54
N ILE A 7 -21.81 -13.42 12.78
CA ILE A 7 -20.93 -12.26 12.94
C ILE A 7 -21.74 -11.16 13.62
N ASP A 8 -21.23 -10.67 14.74
CA ASP A 8 -21.82 -9.57 15.49
C ASP A 8 -21.36 -8.22 14.94
N ASN A 9 -20.07 -8.06 14.71
CA ASN A 9 -19.53 -6.79 14.22
C ASN A 9 -18.40 -6.99 13.20
N VAL A 10 -18.29 -6.04 12.27
CA VAL A 10 -17.21 -5.94 11.27
C VAL A 10 -16.76 -4.51 11.16
N VAL A 11 -15.51 -4.25 11.50
CA VAL A 11 -14.88 -2.94 11.35
C VAL A 11 -13.73 -3.06 10.36
N SER A 12 -13.64 -2.15 9.41
CA SER A 12 -12.60 -2.15 8.37
C SER A 12 -11.86 -0.83 8.31
N TRP A 13 -10.55 -0.93 8.17
CA TRP A 13 -9.62 0.18 7.93
C TRP A 13 -9.02 -0.02 6.55
N LEU A 14 -9.14 0.99 5.69
CA LEU A 14 -8.56 1.01 4.34
C LEU A 14 -7.40 1.99 4.31
N GLY A 15 -6.30 1.60 3.70
CA GLY A 15 -5.09 2.42 3.69
C GLY A 15 -4.31 2.46 5.00
N SER A 16 -4.74 1.73 6.02
CA SER A 16 -4.07 1.65 7.33
C SER A 16 -4.47 0.39 8.09
N GLY A 17 -3.78 0.11 9.18
CA GLY A 17 -4.24 -0.85 10.18
C GLY A 17 -5.20 -0.24 11.19
N ALA A 18 -5.81 -1.10 11.98
CA ALA A 18 -6.63 -0.71 13.13
C ALA A 18 -5.77 0.03 14.18
N PRO A 19 -6.33 0.99 14.91
CA PRO A 19 -5.70 1.50 16.12
C PRO A 19 -5.33 0.35 17.05
N ARG A 20 -4.24 0.48 17.78
CA ARG A 20 -3.78 -0.57 18.69
C ARG A 20 -4.69 -0.65 19.91
N PHE A 21 -5.78 -1.40 19.80
CA PHE A 21 -6.73 -1.65 20.89
C PHE A 21 -6.37 -2.88 21.74
N PHE A 22 -5.36 -3.65 21.33
CA PHE A 22 -4.90 -4.85 22.00
C PHE A 22 -3.37 -4.91 21.93
N LEU A 23 -2.70 -5.13 23.06
CA LEU A 23 -1.24 -5.03 23.17
C LEU A 23 -0.47 -5.91 22.18
N PRO A 24 -0.82 -7.19 21.96
CA PRO A 24 -0.18 -8.05 20.97
C PRO A 24 -0.64 -7.83 19.51
N LEU A 25 -1.42 -6.78 19.22
CA LEU A 25 -1.83 -6.49 17.84
C LEU A 25 -0.63 -5.99 17.02
N ASP A 26 -0.41 -6.63 15.88
CA ASP A 26 0.57 -6.15 14.91
C ASP A 26 0.16 -4.76 14.39
N VAL A 27 1.07 -3.81 14.43
CA VAL A 27 0.85 -2.48 13.87
C VAL A 27 1.08 -2.54 12.37
N ILE A 28 0.05 -2.16 11.61
CA ILE A 28 0.14 -2.00 10.16
C ILE A 28 0.21 -0.51 9.85
N PHE A 29 1.37 -0.08 9.34
CA PHE A 29 1.57 1.33 8.98
C PHE A 29 0.70 1.73 7.78
N PRO A 30 0.29 3.01 7.69
CA PRO A 30 -0.47 3.52 6.57
C PRO A 30 0.23 3.29 5.23
N ASN A 31 -0.52 2.69 4.29
CA ASN A 31 -0.07 2.48 2.91
C ASN A 31 -1.32 2.28 2.02
N SER A 32 -1.27 2.78 0.79
CA SER A 32 -2.41 2.71 -0.15
C SER A 32 -2.84 1.28 -0.51
N ASN A 33 -1.94 0.30 -0.36
CA ASN A 33 -2.19 -1.10 -0.71
C ASN A 33 -2.48 -2.00 0.49
N VAL A 34 -2.80 -1.45 1.66
CA VAL A 34 -3.12 -2.22 2.86
C VAL A 34 -4.56 -1.99 3.32
N ALA A 35 -5.13 -3.02 3.92
CA ALA A 35 -6.39 -2.94 4.63
C ALA A 35 -6.37 -3.91 5.81
N GLN A 36 -7.07 -3.58 6.87
CA GLN A 36 -7.31 -4.46 8.00
C GLN A 36 -8.79 -4.52 8.32
N ILE A 37 -9.28 -5.73 8.57
CA ILE A 37 -10.67 -5.97 8.95
C ILE A 37 -10.65 -6.73 10.27
N VAL A 38 -11.35 -6.19 11.25
CA VAL A 38 -11.59 -6.86 12.54
C VAL A 38 -13.02 -7.37 12.54
N ILE A 39 -13.18 -8.66 12.82
CA ILE A 39 -14.45 -9.36 12.82
C ILE A 39 -14.68 -9.92 14.21
N THR A 40 -15.83 -9.60 14.78
CA THR A 40 -16.27 -10.10 16.06
C THR A 40 -17.35 -11.15 15.82
N PRO A 41 -17.10 -12.44 16.11
CA PRO A 41 -18.14 -13.46 16.08
C PRO A 41 -19.14 -13.26 17.22
N SER A 42 -20.40 -13.65 17.01
CA SER A 42 -21.42 -13.59 18.05
C SER A 42 -21.15 -14.55 19.23
N ASP A 43 -20.39 -15.61 18.98
CA ASP A 43 -19.92 -16.55 20.00
C ASP A 43 -18.61 -17.18 19.55
N ARG A 44 -17.74 -17.48 20.49
CA ARG A 44 -16.40 -18.10 20.25
C ARG A 44 -16.50 -19.42 19.48
N LYS A 45 -17.55 -20.19 19.68
CA LYS A 45 -17.76 -21.48 19.00
C LYS A 45 -17.88 -21.37 17.47
N TYR A 46 -18.29 -20.19 16.95
CA TYR A 46 -18.44 -19.97 15.50
C TYR A 46 -17.16 -19.49 14.82
N ARG A 47 -16.12 -19.14 15.60
CA ARG A 47 -14.89 -18.51 15.13
C ARG A 47 -14.22 -19.31 14.01
N ASP A 48 -14.02 -20.60 14.24
CA ASP A 48 -13.24 -21.43 13.32
C ASP A 48 -13.99 -21.68 12.00
N ASN A 49 -15.32 -21.82 12.06
CA ASN A 49 -16.17 -21.89 10.89
C ASN A 49 -16.16 -20.58 10.09
N ILE A 50 -16.23 -19.44 10.77
CA ILE A 50 -16.14 -18.11 10.14
C ILE A 50 -14.77 -17.93 9.45
N LEU A 51 -13.69 -18.35 10.09
CA LEU A 51 -12.35 -18.27 9.51
C LEU A 51 -12.25 -19.08 8.20
N GLU A 52 -12.78 -20.30 8.19
CA GLU A 52 -12.74 -21.12 7.00
C GLU A 52 -13.60 -20.56 5.87
N GLU A 53 -14.81 -20.08 6.19
CA GLU A 53 -15.69 -19.43 5.22
C GLU A 53 -15.06 -18.17 4.62
N ILE A 54 -14.39 -17.35 5.44
CA ILE A 54 -13.67 -16.16 4.96
C ILE A 54 -12.48 -16.57 4.09
N ARG A 55 -11.75 -17.64 4.43
CA ARG A 55 -10.63 -18.14 3.64
C ARG A 55 -11.08 -18.52 2.23
N LEU A 56 -12.17 -19.29 2.13
CA LEU A 56 -12.74 -19.69 0.85
C LEU A 56 -13.23 -18.48 0.04
N LEU A 57 -13.90 -17.56 0.71
CA LEU A 57 -14.42 -16.35 0.08
C LEU A 57 -13.32 -15.44 -0.45
N THR A 58 -12.26 -15.23 0.33
CA THR A 58 -11.14 -14.35 -0.06
C THR A 58 -10.32 -14.96 -1.17
N ASN A 59 -10.06 -16.26 -1.17
CA ASN A 59 -9.36 -16.93 -2.26
C ASN A 59 -10.14 -16.85 -3.58
N LYS A 60 -11.48 -16.85 -3.51
CA LYS A 60 -12.34 -16.76 -4.70
C LYS A 60 -12.46 -15.31 -5.22
N LEU A 61 -12.65 -14.34 -4.33
CA LEU A 61 -12.96 -12.96 -4.70
C LEU A 61 -11.74 -12.06 -4.84
N LEU A 62 -10.63 -12.39 -4.18
CA LEU A 62 -9.44 -11.56 -4.10
C LEU A 62 -8.16 -12.37 -4.38
N PRO A 63 -8.06 -13.02 -5.56
CA PRO A 63 -6.90 -13.87 -5.89
C PRO A 63 -5.58 -13.10 -5.95
N GLU A 64 -5.63 -11.79 -6.23
CA GLU A 64 -4.46 -10.92 -6.32
C GLU A 64 -4.04 -10.33 -4.97
N ALA A 65 -4.90 -10.41 -3.95
CA ALA A 65 -4.62 -9.89 -2.63
C ALA A 65 -4.01 -10.95 -1.72
N ARG A 66 -2.97 -10.56 -0.99
CA ARG A 66 -2.45 -11.39 0.09
C ARG A 66 -3.31 -11.21 1.34
N VAL A 67 -4.22 -12.15 1.57
CA VAL A 67 -5.09 -12.14 2.74
C VAL A 67 -4.48 -12.99 3.85
N ARG A 68 -4.35 -12.40 5.03
CA ARG A 68 -3.87 -13.08 6.24
C ARG A 68 -4.99 -13.12 7.28
N LEU A 69 -5.48 -14.31 7.54
CA LEU A 69 -6.43 -14.54 8.61
C LEU A 69 -5.68 -14.84 9.91
N LYS A 70 -5.96 -14.06 10.95
CA LYS A 70 -5.31 -14.19 12.26
C LYS A 70 -6.32 -14.08 13.37
N VAL A 71 -6.27 -15.01 14.30
CA VAL A 71 -6.94 -14.89 15.58
C VAL A 71 -6.07 -14.01 16.49
N LEU A 72 -6.68 -13.18 17.32
CA LEU A 72 -5.94 -12.38 18.30
C LEU A 72 -5.19 -13.31 19.27
N PRO A 73 -3.86 -13.27 19.31
CA PRO A 73 -3.07 -14.17 20.14
C PRO A 73 -3.07 -13.74 21.61
N ASN A 74 -3.01 -14.69 22.52
CA ASN A 74 -2.65 -14.45 23.91
C ASN A 74 -1.12 -14.56 24.01
N GLY A 75 -0.42 -13.42 24.08
CA GLY A 75 1.04 -13.38 24.20
C GLY A 75 1.71 -12.46 23.16
N PRO A 76 3.05 -12.45 23.08
CA PRO A 76 3.77 -11.61 22.16
C PRO A 76 3.35 -11.87 20.70
N PRO A 77 3.26 -10.83 19.87
CA PRO A 77 2.90 -11.02 18.47
C PRO A 77 4.02 -11.79 17.75
N ILE A 78 3.68 -12.92 17.19
CA ILE A 78 4.56 -13.65 16.26
C ILE A 78 4.03 -13.38 14.86
N PRO A 79 4.71 -12.53 14.09
CA PRO A 79 4.24 -12.18 12.75
C PRO A 79 4.15 -13.42 11.86
N TYR A 80 5.20 -14.23 11.84
CA TYR A 80 5.26 -15.47 11.06
C TYR A 80 5.93 -16.57 11.89
N PRO A 81 5.28 -17.73 12.09
CA PRO A 81 5.84 -18.82 12.87
C PRO A 81 7.07 -19.48 12.23
N VAL A 82 7.15 -19.42 10.90
CA VAL A 82 8.31 -19.90 10.14
C VAL A 82 8.85 -18.74 9.34
N SER A 83 10.11 -18.38 9.55
CA SER A 83 10.77 -17.31 8.79
C SER A 83 12.25 -17.65 8.60
N PHE A 84 12.74 -17.38 7.39
CA PHE A 84 14.16 -17.48 7.04
C PHE A 84 14.70 -16.09 6.72
N ARG A 85 15.89 -15.80 7.19
CA ARG A 85 16.63 -14.60 6.84
C ARG A 85 17.68 -14.98 5.79
N LEU A 86 17.57 -14.37 4.63
CA LEU A 86 18.58 -14.49 3.56
C LEU A 86 19.43 -13.22 3.57
N VAL A 87 20.74 -13.42 3.42
CA VAL A 87 21.72 -12.33 3.40
C VAL A 87 22.66 -12.57 2.22
N SER A 88 22.91 -11.55 1.42
CA SER A 88 23.88 -11.56 0.33
C SER A 88 24.41 -10.14 0.14
N GLU A 89 25.64 -10.01 -0.36
CA GLU A 89 26.21 -8.74 -0.79
C GLU A 89 25.67 -8.31 -2.15
N ASN A 90 25.20 -9.27 -2.96
CA ASN A 90 24.61 -9.03 -4.28
C ASN A 90 23.07 -9.11 -4.21
N GLU A 91 22.42 -8.05 -4.64
CA GLU A 91 20.95 -7.95 -4.65
C GLU A 91 20.31 -8.96 -5.63
N GLU A 92 20.90 -9.18 -6.80
CA GLU A 92 20.36 -10.09 -7.81
C GLU A 92 20.40 -11.54 -7.33
N ASP A 93 21.52 -11.96 -6.73
CA ASP A 93 21.65 -13.29 -6.13
C ASP A 93 20.68 -13.48 -4.99
N LEU A 94 20.49 -12.45 -4.15
CA LEU A 94 19.54 -12.48 -3.06
C LEU A 94 18.10 -12.69 -3.57
N PHE A 95 17.72 -11.99 -4.63
CA PHE A 95 16.41 -12.19 -5.27
C PHE A 95 16.23 -13.58 -5.84
N TYR A 96 17.22 -14.08 -6.53
CA TYR A 96 17.20 -15.42 -7.11
C TYR A 96 17.03 -16.51 -6.04
N VAL A 97 17.86 -16.46 -4.99
CA VAL A 97 17.78 -17.40 -3.88
C VAL A 97 16.46 -17.29 -3.13
N ALA A 98 15.96 -16.06 -2.92
CA ALA A 98 14.67 -15.85 -2.27
C ALA A 98 13.51 -16.50 -3.06
N GLN A 99 13.53 -16.42 -4.39
CA GLN A 99 12.54 -17.08 -5.24
C GLN A 99 12.63 -18.60 -5.15
N LEU A 100 13.85 -19.17 -5.14
CA LEU A 100 14.05 -20.60 -4.98
C LEU A 100 13.52 -21.10 -3.64
N VAL A 101 13.88 -20.44 -2.55
CA VAL A 101 13.40 -20.79 -1.20
C VAL A 101 11.88 -20.69 -1.13
N GLN A 102 11.30 -19.61 -1.67
CA GLN A 102 9.85 -19.45 -1.73
C GLN A 102 9.16 -20.56 -2.53
N ALA A 103 9.73 -20.95 -3.67
CA ALA A 103 9.20 -22.04 -4.49
C ALA A 103 9.25 -23.40 -3.77
N ILE A 104 10.34 -23.68 -3.05
CA ILE A 104 10.49 -24.91 -2.26
C ILE A 104 9.47 -24.91 -1.11
N MET A 105 9.38 -23.81 -0.36
CA MET A 105 8.44 -23.71 0.75
C MET A 105 6.98 -23.83 0.29
N SER A 106 6.64 -23.24 -0.86
CA SER A 106 5.26 -23.27 -1.40
C SER A 106 4.80 -24.68 -1.85
N LYS A 107 5.73 -25.61 -2.07
CA LYS A 107 5.41 -27.01 -2.36
C LYS A 107 5.00 -27.82 -1.12
N HIS A 108 5.24 -27.28 0.07
CA HIS A 108 4.90 -27.95 1.32
C HIS A 108 3.44 -27.68 1.70
N ASN A 109 2.65 -28.75 1.81
CA ASN A 109 1.21 -28.66 2.10
C ASN A 109 0.88 -28.03 3.45
N ASN A 110 1.81 -28.05 4.39
CA ASN A 110 1.63 -27.49 5.74
C ASN A 110 2.01 -26.01 5.84
N LEU A 111 2.51 -25.40 4.76
CA LEU A 111 2.89 -23.98 4.73
C LEU A 111 1.87 -23.19 3.92
N ILE A 112 1.29 -22.19 4.56
CA ILE A 112 0.27 -21.31 3.97
C ILE A 112 0.80 -19.88 3.92
N GLY A 113 0.56 -19.18 2.80
CA GLY A 113 0.90 -17.78 2.66
C GLY A 113 2.40 -17.50 2.58
N VAL A 114 3.15 -18.41 1.97
CA VAL A 114 4.60 -18.25 1.73
C VAL A 114 4.86 -17.03 0.87
N HIS A 115 5.72 -16.14 1.36
CA HIS A 115 6.08 -14.92 0.64
C HIS A 115 7.43 -14.39 1.13
N ASN A 116 8.03 -13.50 0.34
CA ASN A 116 9.14 -12.68 0.80
C ASN A 116 8.63 -11.27 1.19
N ASN A 117 9.34 -10.58 2.05
CA ASN A 117 8.96 -9.24 2.53
C ASN A 117 9.40 -8.10 1.59
N TRP A 118 10.21 -8.37 0.58
CA TRP A 118 10.54 -7.38 -0.45
C TRP A 118 9.42 -7.19 -1.48
N GLY A 119 8.55 -8.21 -1.63
CA GLY A 119 7.44 -8.17 -2.59
C GLY A 119 7.90 -8.23 -4.05
N LYS A 120 7.06 -7.73 -4.94
CA LYS A 120 7.37 -7.62 -6.38
C LYS A 120 8.03 -6.27 -6.66
N LYS A 121 9.00 -6.25 -7.61
CA LYS A 121 9.56 -5.00 -8.13
C LYS A 121 8.42 -4.14 -8.70
N SER A 122 8.39 -2.88 -8.30
CA SER A 122 7.42 -1.91 -8.81
C SER A 122 8.10 -1.01 -9.83
N PRO A 123 7.49 -0.72 -10.99
CA PRO A 123 8.05 0.22 -11.93
C PRO A 123 8.11 1.62 -11.31
N ILE A 124 9.20 2.32 -11.55
CA ILE A 124 9.39 3.72 -11.17
C ILE A 124 9.66 4.55 -12.42
N ILE A 125 9.17 5.77 -12.42
CA ILE A 125 9.47 6.75 -13.45
C ILE A 125 10.53 7.68 -12.89
N LYS A 126 11.72 7.68 -13.53
CA LYS A 126 12.79 8.61 -13.20
C LYS A 126 12.74 9.80 -14.14
N VAL A 127 12.48 10.97 -13.61
CA VAL A 127 12.51 12.22 -14.38
C VAL A 127 13.94 12.76 -14.37
N LEU A 128 14.51 12.93 -15.53
CA LEU A 128 15.85 13.51 -15.72
C LEU A 128 15.67 14.96 -16.18
N VAL A 129 16.10 15.88 -15.37
CA VAL A 129 15.99 17.32 -15.64
C VAL A 129 17.29 17.82 -16.26
N ASP A 130 17.20 18.47 -17.43
CA ASP A 130 18.30 19.27 -17.97
C ASP A 130 18.38 20.60 -17.22
N ASN A 131 19.27 20.62 -16.23
CA ASN A 131 19.44 21.79 -15.35
C ASN A 131 19.97 23.03 -16.06
N THR A 132 20.66 22.88 -17.18
CA THR A 132 21.18 24.01 -17.97
C THR A 132 20.02 24.69 -18.67
N ARG A 133 19.25 23.91 -19.41
CA ARG A 133 18.08 24.38 -20.12
C ARG A 133 16.98 24.93 -19.18
N ALA A 134 16.77 24.26 -18.04
CA ALA A 134 15.81 24.74 -17.03
C ALA A 134 16.15 26.11 -16.50
N ARG A 135 17.46 26.40 -16.24
CA ARG A 135 17.93 27.72 -15.80
C ARG A 135 17.74 28.79 -16.85
N GLU A 136 18.09 28.48 -18.11
CA GLU A 136 17.90 29.42 -19.24
C GLU A 136 16.44 29.81 -19.41
N LEU A 137 15.51 28.86 -19.21
CA LEU A 137 14.07 29.08 -19.27
C LEU A 137 13.46 29.65 -17.99
N GLY A 138 14.27 29.92 -16.96
CA GLY A 138 13.77 30.43 -15.68
C GLY A 138 12.90 29.46 -14.89
N ILE A 139 13.11 28.15 -15.07
CA ILE A 139 12.39 27.11 -14.38
C ILE A 139 13.21 26.62 -13.18
N ASP A 140 12.63 26.64 -11.99
CA ASP A 140 13.29 26.13 -10.80
C ASP A 140 12.86 24.67 -10.50
N PRO A 141 13.69 23.90 -9.77
CA PRO A 141 13.39 22.51 -9.45
C PRO A 141 12.10 22.32 -8.64
N LEU A 142 11.71 23.31 -7.84
CA LEU A 142 10.50 23.26 -7.03
C LEU A 142 9.25 23.33 -7.92
N SER A 143 9.26 24.21 -8.94
CA SER A 143 8.17 24.29 -9.94
C SER A 143 7.98 22.96 -10.66
N ILE A 144 9.07 22.29 -11.08
CA ILE A 144 9.02 20.97 -11.69
C ILE A 144 8.39 19.96 -10.71
N SER A 145 8.91 19.92 -9.49
CA SER A 145 8.43 18.96 -8.47
C SER A 145 6.96 19.16 -8.15
N ASN A 146 6.51 20.40 -7.98
CA ASN A 146 5.11 20.72 -7.68
C ASN A 146 4.18 20.34 -8.85
N THR A 147 4.59 20.64 -10.08
CA THR A 147 3.82 20.28 -11.29
C THR A 147 3.65 18.76 -11.38
N LEU A 148 4.73 18.00 -11.17
CA LEU A 148 4.68 16.54 -11.17
C LEU A 148 3.81 15.99 -10.04
N LYS A 149 3.86 16.59 -8.85
CA LYS A 149 3.02 16.20 -7.70
C LYS A 149 1.53 16.47 -7.98
N ILE A 150 1.18 17.65 -8.49
CA ILE A 150 -0.21 18.01 -8.83
C ILE A 150 -0.77 16.99 -9.82
N ARG A 151 0.05 16.56 -10.77
CA ARG A 151 -0.37 15.58 -11.78
C ARG A 151 -0.47 14.16 -11.23
N SER A 152 0.35 13.76 -10.30
CA SER A 152 0.38 12.40 -9.75
C SER A 152 -0.45 12.26 -8.46
N SER A 153 0.14 12.64 -7.35
CA SER A 153 -0.41 12.43 -6.00
C SER A 153 -1.25 13.59 -5.48
N GLY A 154 -1.08 14.79 -6.04
CA GLY A 154 -1.64 16.02 -5.50
C GLY A 154 -0.69 16.73 -4.53
N ILE A 155 -1.00 18.00 -4.24
CA ILE A 155 -0.34 18.82 -3.22
C ILE A 155 -1.37 19.41 -2.27
N VAL A 156 -1.05 19.45 -0.99
CA VAL A 156 -1.86 20.18 0.00
C VAL A 156 -1.59 21.67 -0.13
N ILE A 157 -2.62 22.44 -0.47
CA ILE A 157 -2.55 23.89 -0.69
C ILE A 157 -3.09 24.71 0.48
N GLY A 158 -3.74 24.05 1.43
CA GLY A 158 -4.32 24.70 2.62
C GLY A 158 -5.08 23.71 3.46
N GLU A 159 -5.67 24.22 4.54
CA GLU A 159 -6.48 23.43 5.46
C GLU A 159 -7.81 24.17 5.73
N PHE A 160 -8.90 23.44 5.68
CA PHE A 160 -10.20 23.91 6.11
C PHE A 160 -10.47 23.43 7.53
N ARG A 161 -10.78 24.37 8.41
CA ARG A 161 -11.10 24.04 9.80
C ARG A 161 -12.62 23.84 9.96
N ASP A 162 -13.00 22.60 10.24
CA ASP A 162 -14.34 22.27 10.63
C ASP A 162 -14.39 21.93 12.13
N GLN A 163 -14.84 22.87 12.93
CA GLN A 163 -14.85 22.80 14.40
C GLN A 163 -13.50 22.36 14.98
N LYS A 164 -13.34 21.08 15.34
CA LYS A 164 -12.12 20.49 15.92
C LYS A 164 -11.26 19.73 14.90
N GLN A 165 -11.73 19.59 13.66
CA GLN A 165 -11.02 18.87 12.61
C GLN A 165 -10.37 19.85 11.64
N LEU A 166 -9.13 19.54 11.26
CA LEU A 166 -8.42 20.19 10.16
C LEU A 166 -8.52 19.25 8.93
N ILE A 167 -9.18 19.75 7.89
CA ILE A 167 -9.39 19.02 6.66
C ILE A 167 -8.42 19.57 5.61
N PRO A 168 -7.44 18.79 5.12
CA PRO A 168 -6.52 19.27 4.11
C PRO A 168 -7.24 19.52 2.78
N ILE A 169 -6.92 20.67 2.15
CA ILE A 169 -7.38 20.99 0.79
C ILE A 169 -6.30 20.52 -0.17
N GLU A 170 -6.61 19.51 -0.95
CA GLU A 170 -5.67 18.91 -1.92
C GLU A 170 -5.98 19.39 -3.34
N LEU A 171 -4.97 19.95 -4.01
CA LEU A 171 -5.00 20.29 -5.43
C LEU A 171 -4.42 19.15 -6.25
N ARG A 172 -5.21 18.59 -7.16
CA ARG A 172 -4.81 17.49 -8.04
C ARG A 172 -5.55 17.58 -9.38
N LEU A 173 -4.93 17.11 -10.45
CA LEU A 173 -5.61 16.99 -11.74
C LEU A 173 -6.75 15.98 -11.69
N LYS A 174 -7.70 16.11 -12.61
CA LYS A 174 -8.78 15.14 -12.79
C LYS A 174 -8.20 13.77 -13.14
N LYS A 175 -8.97 12.72 -12.86
CA LYS A 175 -8.52 11.35 -13.07
C LYS A 175 -8.20 11.07 -14.55
N GLU A 176 -9.04 11.56 -15.44
CA GLU A 176 -8.92 11.39 -16.88
C GLU A 176 -7.61 11.97 -17.45
N ASP A 177 -7.05 13.00 -16.80
CA ASP A 177 -5.84 13.70 -17.26
C ASP A 177 -4.55 13.12 -16.65
N ARG A 178 -4.61 12.02 -15.89
CA ARG A 178 -3.47 11.46 -15.15
C ARG A 178 -3.44 9.93 -15.08
N ASP A 179 -4.29 9.23 -15.81
CA ASP A 179 -4.41 7.76 -15.74
C ASP A 179 -3.32 7.05 -16.56
N GLU A 180 -2.71 7.72 -17.55
CA GLU A 180 -1.70 7.12 -18.41
C GLU A 180 -0.30 7.72 -18.20
N ILE A 181 0.73 6.90 -18.39
CA ILE A 181 2.14 7.34 -18.36
C ILE A 181 2.43 8.29 -19.54
N SER A 182 1.74 8.11 -20.67
CA SER A 182 1.78 8.98 -21.83
C SER A 182 1.46 10.44 -21.49
N ASP A 183 0.59 10.65 -20.52
CA ASP A 183 0.18 11.98 -20.05
C ASP A 183 1.31 12.78 -19.43
N LEU A 184 2.40 12.13 -19.03
CA LEU A 184 3.59 12.80 -18.51
C LEU A 184 4.39 13.55 -19.58
N ARG A 185 4.21 13.22 -20.87
CA ARG A 185 4.98 13.83 -21.97
C ARG A 185 4.55 15.26 -22.34
N GLY A 186 3.34 15.65 -21.95
CA GLY A 186 2.77 16.97 -22.25
C GLY A 186 2.72 17.90 -21.04
N ILE A 187 3.54 17.67 -20.02
CA ILE A 187 3.52 18.49 -18.80
C ILE A 187 4.12 19.86 -19.10
N LEU A 188 3.31 20.89 -18.87
CA LEU A 188 3.75 22.27 -18.96
C LEU A 188 4.18 22.78 -17.57
N VAL A 189 5.40 23.28 -17.46
CA VAL A 189 5.95 23.86 -16.24
C VAL A 189 5.98 25.37 -16.38
N SER A 190 5.55 26.10 -15.34
CA SER A 190 5.58 27.56 -15.35
C SER A 190 6.98 28.08 -15.10
N SER A 191 7.44 28.97 -15.96
CA SER A 191 8.68 29.74 -15.84
C SER A 191 8.47 30.93 -14.92
N LYS A 192 9.55 31.45 -14.32
CA LYS A 192 9.56 32.73 -13.58
C LYS A 192 9.24 33.93 -14.46
N PHE A 193 9.38 33.79 -15.78
CA PHE A 193 9.09 34.83 -16.75
C PHE A 193 7.63 34.86 -17.19
N GLY A 194 6.76 33.97 -16.63
CA GLY A 194 5.34 33.88 -16.92
C GLY A 194 4.98 33.02 -18.12
N GLU A 195 5.96 32.39 -18.76
CA GLU A 195 5.75 31.45 -19.85
C GLU A 195 5.57 30.02 -19.32
N THR A 196 4.88 29.18 -20.08
CA THR A 196 4.78 27.73 -19.82
C THR A 196 5.63 26.97 -20.82
N VAL A 197 6.44 26.06 -20.33
CA VAL A 197 7.40 25.27 -21.13
C VAL A 197 7.12 23.78 -20.93
N PRO A 198 7.17 22.94 -21.99
CA PRO A 198 6.99 21.51 -21.91
C PRO A 198 8.19 20.78 -21.27
#